data_62f9d157e8bcc5ca5c39228dc74602b4
#
_entry.id   62f9d157e8bcc5ca5c39228dc74602b4
#
_cell.length_a   1.000
_cell.length_b   1.000
_cell.length_c   1.000
_cell.angle_alpha   90.00
_cell.angle_beta   90.00
_cell.angle_gamma   90.00
#
_symmetry.space_group_name_H-M   'P 1'
#
loop_
_entity.id
_entity.type
_entity.pdbx_description
1 polymer ?
#
loop_
_entity_poly.entity_id
_entity_poly.type
_entity_poly.pdbx_seq_one_letter_code
_entity_poly.pdbx_strand_id
1 'polypeptide(L)'
;GEDGKLGGFVEAKNAELGRGTKVPHLTYIGDATVGEESNIGASSVFVNYDGVDKHHTTIGSHVRTGSDTMFIAPVNVGDGAYSGAGTVIKDDVPAGALVVSGGKQRNIEGWVEKKRPGTPAAEAAARAQDNEK
;
A
#
# COMPACT_ATOMS: atom_id res chain seq x y z
N GLY A 1 -1.78 0.20 -21.54
CA GLY A 1 -1.15 -0.75 -22.43
C GLY A 1 -2.15 -1.79 -22.91
N GLU A 2 -1.76 -2.57 -23.89
CA GLU A 2 -2.60 -3.66 -24.38
C GLU A 2 -2.94 -4.64 -23.26
N ASP A 3 -4.21 -5.08 -23.23
CA ASP A 3 -4.70 -6.03 -22.24
C ASP A 3 -4.52 -5.59 -20.78
N GLY A 4 -4.19 -4.32 -20.55
CA GLY A 4 -4.18 -3.76 -19.21
C GLY A 4 -5.59 -3.59 -18.67
N LYS A 5 -5.75 -3.64 -17.35
CA LYS A 5 -7.06 -3.49 -16.71
C LYS A 5 -7.00 -2.53 -15.54
N LEU A 6 -7.96 -1.62 -15.51
CA LEU A 6 -8.23 -0.75 -14.39
C LEU A 6 -9.59 -1.13 -13.82
N GLY A 7 -9.64 -1.51 -12.57
CA GLY A 7 -10.89 -1.86 -11.88
C GLY A 7 -11.68 -0.64 -11.43
N GLY A 8 -12.75 -0.87 -10.67
CA GLY A 8 -13.58 0.19 -10.13
C GLY A 8 -12.86 1.03 -9.08
N PHE A 9 -13.15 2.33 -9.04
CA PHE A 9 -12.57 3.28 -8.11
C PHE A 9 -11.05 3.38 -8.18
N VAL A 10 -10.49 3.25 -9.39
CA VAL A 10 -9.06 3.46 -9.63
C VAL A 10 -8.87 4.83 -10.23
N GLU A 11 -7.91 5.58 -9.68
CA GLU A 11 -7.47 6.84 -10.26
C GLU A 11 -6.02 6.70 -10.70
N ALA A 12 -5.75 6.99 -11.97
CA ALA A 12 -4.41 6.97 -12.53
C ALA A 12 -4.11 8.34 -13.11
N LYS A 13 -2.98 8.92 -12.70
CA LYS A 13 -2.55 10.24 -13.15
C LYS A 13 -1.06 10.21 -13.49
N ASN A 14 -0.72 10.67 -14.70
CA ASN A 14 0.65 10.65 -15.19
C ASN A 14 1.30 9.27 -14.97
N ALA A 15 0.59 8.21 -15.39
CA ALA A 15 1.03 6.84 -15.19
C ALA A 15 1.09 6.08 -16.51
N GLU A 16 2.13 5.26 -16.65
CA GLU A 16 2.28 4.35 -17.77
C GLU A 16 2.18 2.92 -17.27
N LEU A 17 1.24 2.16 -17.84
CA LEU A 17 1.01 0.77 -17.47
C LEU A 17 1.35 -0.13 -18.63
N GLY A 18 2.24 -1.09 -18.43
CA GLY A 18 2.65 -2.02 -19.46
C GLY A 18 1.53 -3.01 -19.84
N ARG A 19 1.79 -3.76 -20.90
CA ARG A 19 0.84 -4.73 -21.41
C ARG A 19 0.48 -5.78 -20.36
N GLY A 20 -0.80 -6.10 -20.24
CA GLY A 20 -1.27 -7.13 -19.32
C GLY A 20 -1.26 -6.76 -17.84
N THR A 21 -0.83 -5.54 -17.51
CA THR A 21 -0.80 -5.09 -16.12
C THR A 21 -2.22 -4.85 -15.60
N LYS A 22 -2.47 -5.29 -14.39
CA LYS A 22 -3.79 -5.20 -13.75
C LYS A 22 -3.74 -4.37 -12.48
N VAL A 23 -4.69 -3.43 -12.39
CA VAL A 23 -4.89 -2.60 -11.21
C VAL A 23 -6.37 -2.74 -10.82
N PRO A 24 -6.70 -3.75 -10.00
CA PRO A 24 -8.09 -4.18 -9.88
C PRO A 24 -9.05 -3.21 -9.19
N HIS A 25 -8.75 -2.68 -8.01
CA HIS A 25 -9.74 -1.89 -7.27
C HIS A 25 -9.11 -0.89 -6.31
N LEU A 26 -9.81 0.25 -6.11
CA LEU A 26 -9.55 1.21 -5.02
C LEU A 26 -8.08 1.62 -4.92
N THR A 27 -7.45 1.87 -6.06
CA THR A 27 -6.02 2.18 -6.11
C THR A 27 -5.81 3.56 -6.72
N TYR A 28 -4.87 4.32 -6.16
CA TYR A 28 -4.39 5.54 -6.77
C TYR A 28 -2.99 5.29 -7.34
N ILE A 29 -2.81 5.62 -8.61
CA ILE A 29 -1.50 5.56 -9.28
C ILE A 29 -1.18 6.96 -9.83
N GLY A 30 -0.13 7.55 -9.30
CA GLY A 30 0.33 8.86 -9.77
C GLY A 30 1.84 8.86 -10.01
N ASP A 31 2.29 9.50 -11.08
CA ASP A 31 3.70 9.63 -11.43
C ASP A 31 4.44 8.29 -11.35
N ALA A 32 3.95 7.30 -12.12
CA ALA A 32 4.49 5.95 -12.04
C ALA A 32 4.60 5.30 -13.42
N THR A 33 5.56 4.41 -13.55
CA THR A 33 5.70 3.52 -14.71
C THR A 33 5.65 2.08 -14.19
N VAL A 34 4.73 1.28 -14.72
CA VAL A 34 4.58 -0.12 -14.35
C VAL A 34 4.87 -0.98 -15.58
N GLY A 35 5.75 -1.96 -15.44
CA GLY A 35 6.11 -2.87 -16.51
C GLY A 35 4.97 -3.80 -16.93
N GLU A 36 5.29 -4.77 -17.76
CA GLU A 36 4.30 -5.70 -18.32
C GLU A 36 3.91 -6.79 -17.32
N GLU A 37 2.66 -7.26 -17.42
CA GLU A 37 2.14 -8.42 -16.68
C GLU A 37 2.29 -8.30 -15.17
N SER A 38 2.28 -7.08 -14.64
CA SER A 38 2.31 -6.85 -13.19
C SER A 38 0.89 -6.75 -12.63
N ASN A 39 0.73 -7.07 -11.37
CA ASN A 39 -0.54 -7.00 -10.67
C ASN A 39 -0.39 -6.16 -9.41
N ILE A 40 -1.07 -5.04 -9.37
CA ILE A 40 -1.07 -4.13 -8.23
C ILE A 40 -2.26 -4.46 -7.34
N GLY A 41 -2.01 -4.79 -6.09
CA GLY A 41 -3.07 -5.18 -5.17
C GLY A 41 -4.09 -4.06 -4.90
N ALA A 42 -5.29 -4.44 -4.50
CA ALA A 42 -6.37 -3.49 -4.23
C ALA A 42 -6.01 -2.55 -3.09
N SER A 43 -6.58 -1.33 -3.12
CA SER A 43 -6.36 -0.30 -2.11
C SER A 43 -4.90 0.11 -1.96
N SER A 44 -4.12 0.01 -3.03
CA SER A 44 -2.72 0.45 -3.02
C SER A 44 -2.63 1.93 -3.36
N VAL A 45 -1.59 2.59 -2.88
CA VAL A 45 -1.37 4.01 -3.11
C VAL A 45 0.07 4.25 -3.53
N PHE A 46 0.24 5.00 -4.62
CA PHE A 46 1.55 5.47 -5.06
C PHE A 46 1.71 6.90 -4.56
N VAL A 47 2.44 7.05 -3.46
CA VAL A 47 2.67 8.36 -2.84
C VAL A 47 3.70 9.10 -3.68
N ASN A 48 3.24 10.09 -4.44
CA ASN A 48 4.06 10.79 -5.44
C ASN A 48 4.48 12.19 -5.04
N TYR A 49 3.96 12.71 -3.95
CA TYR A 49 4.18 14.10 -3.54
C TYR A 49 4.70 14.16 -2.10
N ASP A 50 5.81 14.84 -1.88
CA ASP A 50 6.43 14.93 -0.55
C ASP A 50 6.09 16.22 0.21
N GLY A 51 5.18 17.02 -0.33
CA GLY A 51 4.82 18.32 0.23
C GLY A 51 5.50 19.48 -0.50
N VAL A 52 6.51 19.20 -1.31
CA VAL A 52 7.26 20.19 -2.08
C VAL A 52 7.34 19.78 -3.55
N ASP A 53 7.86 18.58 -3.83
CA ASP A 53 8.09 18.08 -5.18
C ASP A 53 7.37 16.76 -5.41
N LYS A 54 7.04 16.49 -6.69
CA LYS A 54 6.54 15.19 -7.12
C LYS A 54 7.72 14.30 -7.48
N HIS A 55 7.57 13.01 -7.16
CA HIS A 55 8.59 11.99 -7.43
C HIS A 55 7.97 10.83 -8.19
N HIS A 56 8.81 10.06 -8.88
CA HIS A 56 8.37 9.00 -9.76
C HIS A 56 8.67 7.62 -9.15
N THR A 57 7.72 6.70 -9.30
CA THR A 57 7.87 5.30 -8.90
C THR A 57 7.96 4.43 -10.15
N THR A 58 8.91 3.51 -10.19
CA THR A 58 9.05 2.56 -11.29
C THR A 58 8.87 1.14 -10.76
N ILE A 59 7.88 0.44 -11.31
CA ILE A 59 7.61 -0.96 -11.00
C ILE A 59 8.00 -1.78 -12.22
N GLY A 60 8.78 -2.83 -12.02
CA GLY A 60 9.19 -3.71 -13.10
C GLY A 60 8.06 -4.59 -13.65
N SER A 61 8.43 -5.57 -14.45
CA SER A 61 7.48 -6.51 -15.06
C SER A 61 7.30 -7.74 -14.16
N HIS A 62 6.12 -8.35 -14.25
CA HIS A 62 5.78 -9.56 -13.48
C HIS A 62 5.86 -9.36 -11.97
N VAL A 63 5.65 -8.13 -11.50
CA VAL A 63 5.61 -7.80 -10.08
C VAL A 63 4.21 -8.08 -9.54
N ARG A 64 4.14 -8.62 -8.32
CA ARG A 64 2.86 -8.86 -7.64
C ARG A 64 2.87 -8.23 -6.28
N THR A 65 2.06 -7.20 -6.11
CA THR A 65 1.96 -6.52 -4.82
C THR A 65 0.67 -6.93 -4.10
N GLY A 66 0.77 -7.10 -2.80
CA GLY A 66 -0.40 -7.39 -1.97
C GLY A 66 -1.32 -6.19 -1.84
N SER A 67 -2.51 -6.41 -1.29
CA SER A 67 -3.46 -5.33 -1.02
C SER A 67 -2.90 -4.34 -0.02
N ASP A 68 -3.36 -3.10 -0.10
CA ASP A 68 -2.95 -2.02 0.82
C ASP A 68 -1.45 -1.76 0.81
N THR A 69 -0.78 -1.93 -0.33
CA THR A 69 0.64 -1.62 -0.47
C THR A 69 0.81 -0.14 -0.77
N MET A 70 1.72 0.51 -0.06
CA MET A 70 2.06 1.90 -0.30
C MET A 70 3.45 2.00 -0.91
N PHE A 71 3.55 2.71 -2.02
CA PHE A 71 4.83 2.99 -2.69
C PHE A 71 5.19 4.44 -2.44
N ILE A 72 6.27 4.67 -1.72
CA ILE A 72 6.73 6.02 -1.40
C ILE A 72 7.79 6.42 -2.42
N ALA A 73 7.41 7.25 -3.37
CA ALA A 73 8.32 7.71 -4.42
C ALA A 73 9.41 8.63 -3.86
N PRO A 74 10.63 8.63 -4.42
CA PRO A 74 11.04 7.79 -5.54
C PRO A 74 11.43 6.38 -5.10
N VAL A 75 10.97 5.37 -5.81
CA VAL A 75 11.33 3.99 -5.50
C VAL A 75 11.29 3.16 -6.78
N ASN A 76 12.17 2.17 -6.88
CA ASN A 76 12.21 1.22 -7.99
C ASN A 76 11.98 -0.20 -7.45
N VAL A 77 11.01 -0.90 -8.02
CA VAL A 77 10.73 -2.30 -7.68
C VAL A 77 11.13 -3.17 -8.85
N GLY A 78 12.08 -4.07 -8.63
CA GLY A 78 12.64 -4.90 -9.68
C GLY A 78 11.68 -5.96 -10.21
N ASP A 79 11.99 -6.48 -11.39
CA ASP A 79 11.15 -7.46 -12.07
C ASP A 79 10.92 -8.70 -11.19
N GLY A 80 9.70 -9.21 -11.21
CA GLY A 80 9.36 -10.43 -10.51
C GLY A 80 9.30 -10.32 -9.00
N ALA A 81 9.39 -9.12 -8.43
CA ALA A 81 9.31 -8.93 -6.99
C ALA A 81 7.87 -9.11 -6.49
N TYR A 82 7.75 -9.53 -5.26
CA TYR A 82 6.46 -9.71 -4.58
C TYR A 82 6.43 -8.86 -3.31
N SER A 83 5.25 -8.36 -2.93
CA SER A 83 5.09 -7.74 -1.62
C SER A 83 3.96 -8.40 -0.84
N GLY A 84 4.13 -8.46 0.47
CA GLY A 84 3.03 -8.85 1.36
C GLY A 84 1.97 -7.76 1.45
N ALA A 85 0.76 -8.11 1.89
CA ALA A 85 -0.31 -7.14 2.09
C ALA A 85 0.08 -6.13 3.18
N GLY A 86 -0.33 -4.89 3.00
CA GLY A 86 -0.05 -3.83 3.97
C GLY A 86 1.39 -3.36 4.01
N THR A 87 2.20 -3.71 3.02
CA THR A 87 3.61 -3.33 2.99
C THR A 87 3.78 -1.86 2.58
N VAL A 88 4.68 -1.16 3.26
CA VAL A 88 5.10 0.18 2.89
C VAL A 88 6.48 0.09 2.26
N ILE A 89 6.57 0.40 0.97
CA ILE A 89 7.81 0.30 0.21
C ILE A 89 8.38 1.71 0.03
N LYS A 90 9.49 1.99 0.71
CA LYS A 90 10.18 3.28 0.65
C LYS A 90 11.60 3.18 0.13
N ASP A 91 12.14 1.98 0.05
CA ASP A 91 13.47 1.70 -0.47
C ASP A 91 13.36 0.77 -1.67
N ASP A 92 14.33 0.85 -2.58
CA ASP A 92 14.32 0.02 -3.78
C ASP A 92 14.26 -1.47 -3.44
N VAL A 93 13.49 -2.21 -4.24
CA VAL A 93 13.31 -3.65 -4.07
C VAL A 93 14.02 -4.38 -5.20
N PRO A 94 15.01 -5.25 -4.89
CA PRO A 94 15.69 -6.03 -5.92
C PRO A 94 14.74 -6.96 -6.69
N ALA A 95 15.12 -7.28 -7.92
CA ALA A 95 14.35 -8.23 -8.73
C ALA A 95 14.21 -9.56 -7.99
N GLY A 96 13.02 -10.14 -8.06
CA GLY A 96 12.73 -11.44 -7.45
C GLY A 96 12.65 -11.46 -5.93
N ALA A 97 12.75 -10.31 -5.26
CA ALA A 97 12.67 -10.26 -3.79
C ALA A 97 11.23 -10.29 -3.30
N LEU A 98 11.03 -10.82 -2.12
CA LEU A 98 9.79 -10.63 -1.37
C LEU A 98 10.04 -9.48 -0.38
N VAL A 99 9.28 -8.41 -0.50
CA VAL A 99 9.39 -7.30 0.43
C VAL A 99 8.24 -7.33 1.43
N VAL A 100 8.59 -7.19 2.69
CA VAL A 100 7.64 -7.05 3.79
C VAL A 100 8.09 -5.89 4.66
N SER A 101 7.16 -5.22 5.30
CA SER A 101 7.48 -4.13 6.20
C SER A 101 6.66 -4.22 7.47
N GLY A 102 7.05 -3.46 8.48
CA GLY A 102 6.44 -3.53 9.79
C GLY A 102 6.95 -4.72 10.58
N GLY A 103 6.70 -4.74 11.85
CA GLY A 103 7.06 -5.81 12.73
C GLY A 103 5.87 -6.70 13.06
N LYS A 104 6.05 -7.58 14.04
CA LYS A 104 4.93 -8.32 14.61
C LYS A 104 3.88 -7.35 15.12
N GLN A 105 2.62 -7.76 15.03
CA GLN A 105 1.54 -7.01 15.63
C GLN A 105 1.81 -6.79 17.11
N ARG A 106 1.61 -5.59 17.58
CA ARG A 106 1.67 -5.23 18.98
C ARG A 106 0.36 -4.60 19.39
N ASN A 107 -0.24 -5.12 20.44
CA ASN A 107 -1.42 -4.53 21.02
C ASN A 107 -0.98 -3.74 22.27
N ILE A 108 -1.25 -2.46 22.29
CA ILE A 108 -0.94 -1.61 23.44
C ILE A 108 -2.24 -1.48 24.23
N GLU A 109 -2.43 -2.40 25.14
CA GLU A 109 -3.66 -2.45 25.94
C GLU A 109 -3.78 -1.23 26.86
N GLY A 110 -5.00 -0.75 27.01
CA GLY A 110 -5.26 0.44 27.82
C GLY A 110 -4.89 1.76 27.18
N TRP A 111 -4.42 1.73 25.92
CA TRP A 111 -3.95 2.95 25.27
C TRP A 111 -5.04 4.02 25.14
N VAL A 112 -6.23 3.63 24.70
CA VAL A 112 -7.33 4.57 24.47
C VAL A 112 -7.76 5.22 25.78
N GLU A 113 -7.92 4.43 26.83
CA GLU A 113 -8.30 4.94 28.15
C GLU A 113 -7.26 5.90 28.70
N LYS A 114 -5.97 5.60 28.49
CA LYS A 114 -4.87 6.42 28.98
C LYS A 114 -4.66 7.70 28.16
N LYS A 115 -4.74 7.60 26.85
CA LYS A 115 -4.41 8.69 25.91
C LYS A 115 -5.63 9.49 25.45
N ARG A 116 -6.81 8.94 25.56
CA ARG A 116 -8.05 9.59 25.15
C ARG A 116 -9.14 9.45 26.23
N PRO A 117 -8.83 9.80 27.49
CA PRO A 117 -9.80 9.65 28.58
C PRO A 117 -11.04 10.51 28.35
N GLY A 118 -12.18 10.07 28.84
CA GLY A 118 -13.45 10.79 28.75
C GLY A 118 -14.12 10.72 27.39
N THR A 119 -13.55 9.98 26.44
CA THR A 119 -14.16 9.82 25.11
C THR A 119 -15.11 8.63 25.10
N PRO A 120 -16.09 8.59 24.15
CA PRO A 120 -16.95 7.42 23.99
C PRO A 120 -16.19 6.12 23.78
N ALA A 121 -15.05 6.16 23.06
CA ALA A 121 -14.22 4.99 22.85
C ALA A 121 -13.62 4.49 24.17
N ALA A 122 -13.12 5.39 25.02
CA ALA A 122 -12.58 5.01 26.32
C ALA A 122 -13.64 4.39 27.21
N GLU A 123 -14.85 4.95 27.21
CA GLU A 123 -15.97 4.42 27.99
C GLU A 123 -16.40 3.05 27.48
N ALA A 124 -16.47 2.87 26.16
CA ALA A 124 -16.79 1.59 25.55
C ALA A 124 -15.75 0.52 25.89
N ALA A 125 -14.47 0.89 25.85
CA ALA A 125 -13.38 -0.03 26.21
C ALA A 125 -13.48 -0.46 27.67
N ALA A 126 -13.75 0.46 28.57
CA ALA A 126 -13.91 0.16 29.99
C ALA A 126 -15.08 -0.80 30.24
N ARG A 127 -16.22 -0.56 29.59
CA ARG A 127 -17.39 -1.45 29.70
C ARG A 127 -17.09 -2.85 29.18
N ALA A 128 -16.39 -2.95 28.04
CA ALA A 128 -16.02 -4.23 27.45
C ALA A 128 -15.13 -5.04 28.39
N GLN A 129 -14.15 -4.39 29.02
CA GLN A 129 -13.26 -5.03 30.00
C GLN A 129 -14.02 -5.53 31.24
N ASP A 130 -14.98 -4.76 31.73
CA ASP A 130 -15.80 -5.18 32.88
C ASP A 130 -16.62 -6.41 32.53
N ASN A 131 -17.12 -6.51 31.30
CA ASN A 131 -17.91 -7.65 30.83
C ASN A 131 -17.07 -8.93 30.64
N GLU A 132 -15.77 -8.80 30.52
CA GLU A 132 -14.85 -9.94 30.34
C GLU A 132 -14.44 -10.59 31.68
N LYS A 133 -14.75 -9.96 32.81
CA LYS A 133 -14.38 -10.46 34.12
C LYS A 133 -15.32 -11.54 34.62
#